data_f6db19e1f1ef2e3600aa3537539bb95d
#
_entry.id   f6db19e1f1ef2e3600aa3537539bb95d
#
_cell.length_a   1.000
_cell.length_b   1.000
_cell.length_c   1.000
_cell.angle_alpha   90.00
_cell.angle_beta   90.00
_cell.angle_gamma   90.00
#
_symmetry.space_group_name_H-M   'P 1'
#
loop_
_entity.id
_entity.type
_entity.pdbx_description
1 polymer ?
#
loop_
_entity_poly.entity_id
_entity_poly.type
_entity_poly.pdbx_seq_one_letter_code
_entity_poly.pdbx_strand_id
1 'polypeptide(L)'
;TVLQFLSPTIIVAWFALARKTRPGIFVLSAIFTSLVGTFLLVTHGDPTSLSISPAALFFGIASAFAAAFYTTYPSTLIARYGTLPIVGWSMLIAGLMLTPFYAGRGTTFVIDGGLLLAFFYLVVIGTALTFSLYLKGAQMIGGPKASILSCAEPLSSALLSVVLLGVAFTLPDWLGTLLIVSSVVLISMDSRRRVKASA
;
A
#
# COMPACT_ATOMS: atom_id res chain seq x y z
N THR A 1 8.95 1.23 -4.29
CA THR A 1 7.48 1.45 -4.11
C THR A 1 6.67 0.74 -5.20
N VAL A 2 7.03 0.86 -6.51
CA VAL A 2 6.26 0.22 -7.62
C VAL A 2 6.08 -1.27 -7.40
N LEU A 3 7.16 -1.99 -7.08
CA LEU A 3 7.11 -3.45 -6.85
C LEU A 3 6.28 -3.84 -5.62
N GLN A 4 6.11 -2.95 -4.65
CA GLN A 4 5.26 -3.18 -3.48
C GLN A 4 3.77 -3.30 -3.88
N PHE A 5 3.35 -2.64 -4.97
CA PHE A 5 1.99 -2.76 -5.49
C PHE A 5 1.68 -4.13 -6.13
N LEU A 6 2.63 -5.07 -6.15
CA LEU A 6 2.34 -6.49 -6.37
C LEU A 6 1.61 -7.14 -5.17
N SER A 7 1.58 -6.48 -4.00
CA SER A 7 0.96 -7.04 -2.78
C SER A 7 -0.52 -7.44 -2.96
N PRO A 8 -1.40 -6.72 -3.68
CA PRO A 8 -2.76 -7.17 -3.94
C PRO A 8 -2.83 -8.51 -4.66
N THR A 9 -1.94 -8.71 -5.65
CA THR A 9 -1.84 -9.98 -6.38
C THR A 9 -1.43 -11.12 -5.46
N ILE A 10 -0.42 -10.89 -4.60
CA ILE A 10 0.06 -11.86 -3.61
C ILE A 10 -1.06 -12.21 -2.62
N ILE A 11 -1.78 -11.21 -2.11
CA ILE A 11 -2.88 -11.42 -1.16
C ILE A 11 -4.00 -12.25 -1.81
N VAL A 12 -4.43 -11.91 -3.03
CA VAL A 12 -5.49 -12.65 -3.72
C VAL A 12 -5.06 -14.07 -4.02
N ALA A 13 -3.81 -14.29 -4.47
CA ALA A 13 -3.26 -15.62 -4.68
C ALA A 13 -3.22 -16.42 -3.37
N TRP A 14 -2.78 -15.82 -2.28
CA TRP A 14 -2.79 -16.45 -0.96
C TRP A 14 -4.20 -16.87 -0.52
N PHE A 15 -5.18 -15.99 -0.64
CA PHE A 15 -6.56 -16.33 -0.28
C PHE A 15 -7.15 -17.40 -1.19
N ALA A 16 -6.83 -17.39 -2.49
CA ALA A 16 -7.27 -18.42 -3.41
C ALA A 16 -6.71 -19.80 -3.02
N LEU A 17 -5.43 -19.87 -2.67
CA LEU A 17 -4.75 -21.11 -2.28
C LEU A 17 -5.17 -21.57 -0.88
N ALA A 18 -5.11 -20.69 0.13
CA ALA A 18 -5.32 -21.04 1.53
C ALA A 18 -6.80 -21.32 1.85
N ARG A 19 -7.71 -20.57 1.24
CA ARG A 19 -9.16 -20.72 1.48
C ARG A 19 -9.90 -21.44 0.37
N LYS A 20 -9.18 -21.94 -0.65
CA LYS A 20 -9.74 -22.60 -1.85
C LYS A 20 -10.87 -21.77 -2.51
N THR A 21 -10.82 -20.45 -2.38
CA THR A 21 -11.81 -19.53 -2.94
C THR A 21 -11.32 -19.03 -4.30
N ARG A 22 -12.16 -19.15 -5.33
CA ARG A 22 -11.83 -18.59 -6.65
C ARG A 22 -12.08 -17.08 -6.64
N PRO A 23 -11.07 -16.25 -6.98
CA PRO A 23 -11.29 -14.82 -7.12
C PRO A 23 -12.28 -14.55 -8.26
N GLY A 24 -13.24 -13.66 -8.02
CA GLY A 24 -14.19 -13.25 -9.05
C GLY A 24 -13.51 -12.44 -10.15
N ILE A 25 -14.11 -12.43 -11.34
CA ILE A 25 -13.57 -11.70 -12.51
C ILE A 25 -13.34 -10.20 -12.19
N PHE A 26 -14.22 -9.58 -11.41
CA PHE A 26 -14.06 -8.18 -11.01
C PHE A 26 -12.82 -7.93 -10.16
N VAL A 27 -12.47 -8.87 -9.27
CA VAL A 27 -11.25 -8.79 -8.45
C VAL A 27 -10.01 -8.93 -9.32
N LEU A 28 -10.01 -9.88 -10.26
CA LEU A 28 -8.90 -10.07 -11.20
C LEU A 28 -8.72 -8.87 -12.12
N SER A 29 -9.81 -8.35 -12.67
CA SER A 29 -9.76 -7.13 -13.50
C SER A 29 -9.27 -5.91 -12.71
N ALA A 30 -9.72 -5.76 -11.46
CA ALA A 30 -9.27 -4.68 -10.59
C ALA A 30 -7.77 -4.76 -10.28
N ILE A 31 -7.24 -5.97 -10.03
CA ILE A 31 -5.79 -6.18 -9.86
C ILE A 31 -5.05 -5.77 -11.13
N PHE A 32 -5.49 -6.25 -12.28
CA PHE A 32 -4.84 -5.94 -13.55
C PHE A 32 -4.82 -4.43 -13.83
N THR A 33 -5.97 -3.77 -13.71
CA THR A 33 -6.08 -2.32 -13.96
C THR A 33 -5.30 -1.50 -12.94
N SER A 34 -5.24 -1.91 -11.66
CA SER A 34 -4.45 -1.23 -10.65
C SER A 34 -2.95 -1.36 -10.88
N LEU A 35 -2.47 -2.53 -11.28
CA LEU A 35 -1.04 -2.76 -11.58
C LEU A 35 -0.60 -1.95 -12.80
N VAL A 36 -1.36 -2.02 -13.89
CA VAL A 36 -1.05 -1.26 -15.11
C VAL A 36 -1.14 0.24 -14.85
N GLY A 37 -2.17 0.70 -14.15
CA GLY A 37 -2.34 2.10 -13.81
C GLY A 37 -1.21 2.65 -12.94
N THR A 38 -0.80 1.89 -11.92
CA THR A 38 0.35 2.25 -11.06
C THR A 38 1.65 2.29 -11.86
N PHE A 39 1.86 1.31 -12.74
CA PHE A 39 3.04 1.28 -13.61
C PHE A 39 3.11 2.52 -14.49
N LEU A 40 2.03 2.90 -15.17
CA LEU A 40 1.98 4.11 -16.01
C LEU A 40 2.25 5.39 -15.24
N LEU A 41 1.64 5.54 -14.03
CA LEU A 41 1.85 6.72 -13.18
C LEU A 41 3.30 6.85 -12.69
N VAL A 42 3.94 5.74 -12.36
CA VAL A 42 5.30 5.79 -11.79
C VAL A 42 6.38 5.90 -12.85
N THR A 43 6.13 5.37 -14.04
CA THR A 43 7.09 5.43 -15.15
C THR A 43 6.87 6.62 -16.09
N HIS A 44 5.77 7.35 -15.93
CA HIS A 44 5.31 8.36 -16.91
C HIS A 44 5.24 7.81 -18.33
N GLY A 45 5.02 6.47 -18.46
CA GLY A 45 4.98 5.77 -19.73
C GLY A 45 6.32 5.40 -20.35
N ASP A 46 7.44 5.69 -19.67
CA ASP A 46 8.78 5.29 -20.09
C ASP A 46 9.32 4.14 -19.21
N PRO A 47 9.28 2.88 -19.69
CA PRO A 47 9.81 1.75 -18.93
C PRO A 47 11.32 1.82 -18.68
N THR A 48 12.06 2.59 -19.50
CA THR A 48 13.52 2.72 -19.36
C THR A 48 13.91 3.63 -18.19
N SER A 49 13.00 4.45 -17.73
CA SER A 49 13.18 5.29 -16.52
C SER A 49 13.34 4.45 -15.24
N LEU A 50 12.91 3.18 -15.25
CA LEU A 50 13.08 2.22 -14.17
C LEU A 50 14.43 1.49 -14.28
N SER A 51 15.51 2.17 -13.97
CA SER A 51 16.81 1.55 -13.77
C SER A 51 16.81 0.77 -12.44
N ILE A 52 16.38 -0.51 -12.47
CA ILE A 52 16.24 -1.34 -11.27
C ILE A 52 17.50 -2.19 -11.08
N SER A 53 18.28 -1.90 -10.03
CA SER A 53 19.38 -2.78 -9.63
C SER A 53 18.85 -4.12 -9.07
N PRO A 54 19.64 -5.22 -9.12
CA PRO A 54 19.24 -6.50 -8.53
C PRO A 54 18.87 -6.41 -7.05
N ALA A 55 19.56 -5.57 -6.28
CA ALA A 55 19.23 -5.32 -4.88
C ALA A 55 17.87 -4.60 -4.75
N ALA A 56 17.58 -3.60 -5.58
CA ALA A 56 16.30 -2.90 -5.57
C ALA A 56 15.15 -3.83 -5.96
N LEU A 57 15.39 -4.76 -6.91
CA LEU A 57 14.41 -5.79 -7.29
C LEU A 57 14.12 -6.73 -6.09
N PHE A 58 15.16 -7.23 -5.43
CA PHE A 58 15.01 -8.11 -4.27
C PHE A 58 14.25 -7.43 -3.14
N PHE A 59 14.67 -6.24 -2.71
CA PHE A 59 13.98 -5.50 -1.64
C PHE A 59 12.57 -5.06 -2.02
N GLY A 60 12.34 -4.73 -3.29
CA GLY A 60 11.02 -4.38 -3.79
C GLY A 60 10.02 -5.55 -3.73
N ILE A 61 10.45 -6.74 -4.15
CA ILE A 61 9.64 -7.96 -4.05
C ILE A 61 9.44 -8.34 -2.58
N ALA A 62 10.49 -8.31 -1.76
CA ALA A 62 10.40 -8.57 -0.32
C ALA A 62 9.40 -7.63 0.37
N SER A 63 9.38 -6.34 -0.01
CA SER A 63 8.42 -5.38 0.51
C SER A 63 6.97 -5.70 0.12
N ALA A 64 6.74 -6.25 -1.09
CA ALA A 64 5.40 -6.69 -1.50
C ALA A 64 4.90 -7.88 -0.66
N PHE A 65 5.77 -8.85 -0.37
CA PHE A 65 5.44 -9.95 0.56
C PHE A 65 5.20 -9.43 1.98
N ALA A 66 6.03 -8.53 2.48
CA ALA A 66 5.84 -7.91 3.78
C ALA A 66 4.51 -7.16 3.87
N ALA A 67 4.15 -6.40 2.81
CA ALA A 67 2.87 -5.69 2.73
C ALA A 67 1.68 -6.67 2.71
N ALA A 68 1.78 -7.77 1.96
CA ALA A 68 0.77 -8.82 1.97
C ALA A 68 0.62 -9.46 3.36
N PHE A 69 1.74 -9.70 4.04
CA PHE A 69 1.76 -10.28 5.38
C PHE A 69 1.12 -9.35 6.42
N TYR A 70 1.57 -8.09 6.53
CA TYR A 70 1.03 -7.19 7.54
C TYR A 70 -0.44 -6.79 7.29
N THR A 71 -0.92 -6.92 6.05
CA THR A 71 -2.34 -6.67 5.72
C THR A 71 -3.25 -7.83 6.12
N THR A 72 -2.75 -9.07 6.06
CA THR A 72 -3.59 -10.27 6.20
C THR A 72 -3.42 -10.98 7.54
N TYR A 73 -2.18 -11.14 7.99
CA TYR A 73 -1.85 -11.94 9.18
C TYR A 73 -2.38 -11.35 10.48
N PRO A 74 -2.29 -10.03 10.76
CA PRO A 74 -2.70 -9.49 12.05
C PRO A 74 -4.22 -9.46 12.27
N SER A 75 -5.03 -9.81 11.29
CA SER A 75 -6.50 -9.67 11.36
C SER A 75 -7.10 -10.35 12.60
N THR A 76 -6.62 -11.55 12.96
CA THR A 76 -7.07 -12.28 14.15
C THR A 76 -6.60 -11.64 15.45
N LEU A 77 -5.37 -11.16 15.49
CA LEU A 77 -4.79 -10.45 16.64
C LEU A 77 -5.49 -9.12 16.86
N ILE A 78 -5.73 -8.37 15.79
CA ILE A 78 -6.44 -7.08 15.85
C ILE A 78 -7.88 -7.27 16.32
N ALA A 79 -8.56 -8.36 15.90
CA ALA A 79 -9.91 -8.68 16.37
C ALA A 79 -9.94 -8.95 17.89
N ARG A 80 -8.86 -9.52 18.44
CA ARG A 80 -8.76 -9.87 19.86
C ARG A 80 -8.26 -8.72 20.74
N TYR A 81 -7.27 -7.97 20.29
CA TYR A 81 -6.54 -6.99 21.10
C TYR A 81 -6.74 -5.53 20.66
N GLY A 82 -7.44 -5.31 19.55
CA GLY A 82 -7.59 -3.99 18.92
C GLY A 82 -6.42 -3.59 18.03
N THR A 83 -6.65 -2.58 17.21
CA THR A 83 -5.68 -2.16 16.18
C THR A 83 -4.49 -1.42 16.77
N LEU A 84 -4.74 -0.45 17.67
CA LEU A 84 -3.68 0.42 18.23
C LEU A 84 -2.58 -0.35 19.00
N PRO A 85 -2.92 -1.29 19.90
CA PRO A 85 -1.89 -2.06 20.60
C PRO A 85 -1.04 -2.90 19.63
N ILE A 86 -1.67 -3.55 18.66
CA ILE A 86 -0.96 -4.39 17.69
C ILE A 86 -0.02 -3.55 16.82
N VAL A 87 -0.49 -2.41 16.31
CA VAL A 87 0.36 -1.49 15.53
C VAL A 87 1.50 -0.95 16.38
N GLY A 88 1.21 -0.47 17.61
CA GLY A 88 2.22 0.10 18.49
C GLY A 88 3.34 -0.90 18.85
N TRP A 89 2.98 -2.12 19.27
CA TRP A 89 3.97 -3.16 19.57
C TRP A 89 4.75 -3.60 18.33
N SER A 90 4.10 -3.73 17.18
CA SER A 90 4.77 -4.08 15.92
C SER A 90 5.82 -3.04 15.52
N MET A 91 5.49 -1.76 15.64
CA MET A 91 6.42 -0.66 15.33
C MET A 91 7.56 -0.57 16.34
N LEU A 92 7.27 -0.77 17.64
CA LEU A 92 8.30 -0.79 18.68
C LEU A 92 9.31 -1.92 18.43
N ILE A 93 8.81 -3.13 18.19
CA ILE A 93 9.67 -4.31 17.93
C ILE A 93 10.50 -4.08 16.66
N ALA A 94 9.88 -3.60 15.57
CA ALA A 94 10.59 -3.30 14.33
C ALA A 94 11.67 -2.22 14.53
N GLY A 95 11.38 -1.16 15.29
CA GLY A 95 12.34 -0.12 15.64
C GLY A 95 13.53 -0.68 16.42
N LEU A 96 13.28 -1.50 17.45
CA LEU A 96 14.32 -2.15 18.24
C LEU A 96 15.19 -3.09 17.40
N MET A 97 14.59 -3.85 16.47
CA MET A 97 15.31 -4.75 15.57
C MET A 97 16.19 -3.99 14.56
N LEU A 98 15.76 -2.81 14.13
CA LEU A 98 16.52 -1.99 13.16
C LEU A 98 17.62 -1.14 13.83
N THR A 99 17.49 -0.82 15.10
CA THR A 99 18.45 0.03 15.83
C THR A 99 19.91 -0.44 15.68
N PRO A 100 20.28 -1.72 15.83
CA PRO A 100 21.67 -2.17 15.69
C PRO A 100 22.29 -1.91 14.31
N PHE A 101 21.48 -1.89 13.26
CA PHE A 101 21.96 -1.64 11.88
C PHE A 101 22.28 -0.17 11.63
N TYR A 102 21.70 0.73 12.43
CA TYR A 102 21.90 2.18 12.32
C TYR A 102 22.76 2.74 13.47
N ALA A 103 22.95 2.00 14.55
CA ALA A 103 23.82 2.38 15.66
C ALA A 103 25.27 2.48 15.15
N GLY A 104 25.87 3.65 15.30
CA GLY A 104 27.26 3.91 14.86
C GLY A 104 27.38 4.56 13.47
N ARG A 105 26.30 4.74 12.70
CA ARG A 105 26.29 5.61 11.54
C ARG A 105 26.11 7.05 12.04
N GLY A 106 27.24 7.71 12.34
CA GLY A 106 27.24 9.09 12.86
C GLY A 106 26.59 10.07 11.89
N THR A 107 25.30 10.31 12.08
CA THR A 107 24.58 11.41 11.46
C THR A 107 24.44 12.51 12.49
N THR A 108 25.09 13.65 12.23
CA THR A 108 24.85 14.86 13.02
C THR A 108 23.55 15.50 12.58
N PHE A 109 22.51 15.41 13.41
CA PHE A 109 21.27 16.12 13.20
C PHE A 109 21.29 17.47 13.92
N VAL A 110 20.97 18.54 13.24
CA VAL A 110 20.62 19.80 13.90
C VAL A 110 19.17 19.68 14.33
N ILE A 111 18.96 19.53 15.63
CA ILE A 111 17.60 19.44 16.20
C ILE A 111 17.05 20.85 16.31
N ASP A 112 16.13 21.20 15.43
CA ASP A 112 15.37 22.44 15.47
C ASP A 112 13.85 22.15 15.59
N GLY A 113 13.07 23.21 15.80
CA GLY A 113 11.61 23.08 15.92
C GLY A 113 10.94 22.52 14.67
N GLY A 114 11.46 22.80 13.48
CA GLY A 114 10.95 22.30 12.21
C GLY A 114 11.16 20.79 12.07
N LEU A 115 12.34 20.30 12.43
CA LEU A 115 12.65 18.87 12.43
C LEU A 115 11.76 18.11 13.42
N LEU A 116 11.56 18.64 14.63
CA LEU A 116 10.70 18.02 15.63
C LEU A 116 9.25 17.95 15.16
N LEU A 117 8.72 19.01 14.56
CA LEU A 117 7.37 19.05 14.00
C LEU A 117 7.21 18.06 12.85
N ALA A 118 8.16 18.02 11.92
CA ALA A 118 8.15 17.08 10.80
C ALA A 118 8.23 15.62 11.29
N PHE A 119 9.06 15.34 12.29
CA PHE A 119 9.19 14.02 12.90
C PHE A 119 7.89 13.60 13.61
N PHE A 120 7.29 14.50 14.39
CA PHE A 120 6.01 14.26 15.05
C PHE A 120 4.91 13.96 14.02
N TYR A 121 4.80 14.77 12.95
CA TYR A 121 3.86 14.54 11.87
C TYR A 121 4.06 13.17 11.21
N LEU A 122 5.31 12.83 10.87
CA LEU A 122 5.64 11.56 10.22
C LEU A 122 5.28 10.35 11.11
N VAL A 123 5.65 10.41 12.39
CA VAL A 123 5.45 9.28 13.32
C VAL A 123 3.98 9.14 13.70
N VAL A 124 3.31 10.22 14.09
CA VAL A 124 1.95 10.15 14.63
C VAL A 124 0.92 10.05 13.49
N ILE A 125 0.96 10.97 12.55
CA ILE A 125 -0.05 11.06 11.48
C ILE A 125 0.32 10.13 10.32
N GLY A 126 1.52 10.26 9.77
CA GLY A 126 1.98 9.51 8.60
C GLY A 126 2.18 8.02 8.88
N THR A 127 2.42 7.62 10.11
CA THR A 127 2.70 6.22 10.44
C THR A 127 1.63 5.63 11.37
N ALA A 128 1.58 6.03 12.65
CA ALA A 128 0.73 5.37 13.63
C ALA A 128 -0.76 5.44 13.27
N LEU A 129 -1.28 6.63 12.96
CA LEU A 129 -2.67 6.83 12.59
C LEU A 129 -3.00 6.16 11.25
N THR A 130 -2.16 6.36 10.23
CA THR A 130 -2.38 5.82 8.88
C THR A 130 -2.42 4.30 8.88
N PHE A 131 -1.45 3.62 9.53
CA PHE A 131 -1.46 2.16 9.64
C PHE A 131 -2.64 1.65 10.45
N SER A 132 -3.01 2.34 11.52
CA SER A 132 -4.17 1.95 12.34
C SER A 132 -5.48 2.02 11.55
N LEU A 133 -5.68 3.10 10.79
CA LEU A 133 -6.86 3.26 9.92
C LEU A 133 -6.87 2.26 8.78
N TYR A 134 -5.73 2.01 8.15
CA TYR A 134 -5.60 1.03 7.07
C TYR A 134 -5.95 -0.38 7.56
N LEU A 135 -5.35 -0.82 8.67
CA LEU A 135 -5.59 -2.17 9.20
C LEU A 135 -7.02 -2.34 9.73
N LYS A 136 -7.60 -1.30 10.33
CA LYS A 136 -9.02 -1.31 10.70
C LYS A 136 -9.92 -1.41 9.48
N GLY A 137 -9.63 -0.65 8.42
CA GLY A 137 -10.32 -0.76 7.14
C GLY A 137 -10.17 -2.16 6.53
N ALA A 138 -8.97 -2.73 6.54
CA ALA A 138 -8.72 -4.08 6.04
C ALA A 138 -9.50 -5.17 6.80
N GLN A 139 -9.74 -4.98 8.09
CA GLN A 139 -10.63 -5.86 8.85
C GLN A 139 -12.09 -5.77 8.38
N MET A 140 -12.57 -4.57 8.09
CA MET A 140 -13.97 -4.34 7.71
C MET A 140 -14.31 -4.86 6.31
N ILE A 141 -13.40 -4.67 5.33
CA ILE A 141 -13.66 -4.98 3.91
C ILE A 141 -12.89 -6.21 3.40
N GLY A 142 -11.97 -6.73 4.21
CA GLY A 142 -11.08 -7.85 3.87
C GLY A 142 -9.77 -7.39 3.20
N GLY A 143 -8.69 -8.13 3.46
CA GLY A 143 -7.33 -7.82 2.97
C GLY A 143 -7.24 -7.62 1.45
N PRO A 144 -7.81 -8.50 0.59
CA PRO A 144 -7.77 -8.33 -0.85
C PRO A 144 -8.33 -6.98 -1.33
N LYS A 145 -9.47 -6.56 -0.80
CA LYS A 145 -10.09 -5.29 -1.20
C LYS A 145 -9.31 -4.09 -0.67
N ALA A 146 -8.87 -4.14 0.59
CA ALA A 146 -8.08 -3.09 1.19
C ALA A 146 -6.77 -2.86 0.43
N SER A 147 -6.07 -3.93 0.05
CA SER A 147 -4.81 -3.83 -0.69
C SER A 147 -4.98 -3.27 -2.11
N ILE A 148 -6.09 -3.56 -2.79
CA ILE A 148 -6.37 -2.95 -4.10
C ILE A 148 -6.71 -1.47 -3.93
N LEU A 149 -7.47 -1.10 -2.89
CA LEU A 149 -7.77 0.29 -2.60
C LEU A 149 -6.52 1.09 -2.21
N SER A 150 -5.49 0.47 -1.62
CA SER A 150 -4.22 1.16 -1.35
C SER A 150 -3.47 1.58 -2.62
N CYS A 151 -3.79 1.03 -3.80
CA CYS A 151 -3.28 1.54 -5.07
C CYS A 151 -3.78 2.97 -5.40
N ALA A 152 -4.73 3.52 -4.63
CA ALA A 152 -5.06 4.94 -4.70
C ALA A 152 -3.96 5.86 -4.12
N GLU A 153 -3.00 5.32 -3.37
CA GLU A 153 -1.87 6.06 -2.80
C GLU A 153 -1.03 6.78 -3.87
N PRO A 154 -0.49 6.11 -4.91
CA PRO A 154 0.24 6.79 -5.97
C PRO A 154 -0.63 7.80 -6.74
N LEU A 155 -1.92 7.54 -6.88
CA LEU A 155 -2.86 8.49 -7.47
C LEU A 155 -2.95 9.77 -6.63
N SER A 156 -3.13 9.64 -5.32
CA SER A 156 -3.21 10.79 -4.41
C SER A 156 -1.91 11.59 -4.41
N SER A 157 -0.77 10.90 -4.39
CA SER A 157 0.55 11.51 -4.46
C SER A 157 0.75 12.29 -5.77
N ALA A 158 0.36 11.70 -6.91
CA ALA A 158 0.47 12.32 -8.22
C ALA A 158 -0.42 13.57 -8.33
N LEU A 159 -1.69 13.49 -7.87
CA LEU A 159 -2.60 14.64 -7.88
C LEU A 159 -2.10 15.78 -6.99
N LEU A 160 -1.58 15.47 -5.79
CA LEU A 160 -0.98 16.48 -4.92
C LEU A 160 0.26 17.12 -5.55
N SER A 161 1.07 16.35 -6.27
CA SER A 161 2.23 16.88 -7.00
C SER A 161 1.81 17.89 -8.08
N VAL A 162 0.71 17.64 -8.81
CA VAL A 162 0.16 18.60 -9.76
C VAL A 162 -0.29 19.87 -9.05
N VAL A 163 -1.08 19.74 -7.98
CA VAL A 163 -1.70 20.90 -7.30
C VAL A 163 -0.68 21.72 -6.52
N LEU A 164 0.25 21.07 -5.81
CA LEU A 164 1.18 21.75 -4.90
C LEU A 164 2.50 22.10 -5.56
N LEU A 165 2.98 21.28 -6.51
CA LEU A 165 4.28 21.44 -7.13
C LEU A 165 4.21 21.87 -8.60
N GLY A 166 3.01 22.00 -9.18
CA GLY A 166 2.80 22.41 -10.56
C GLY A 166 3.31 21.40 -11.61
N VAL A 167 3.47 20.12 -11.23
CA VAL A 167 3.93 19.08 -12.15
C VAL A 167 2.88 18.85 -13.24
N ALA A 168 3.29 18.94 -14.51
CA ALA A 168 2.38 18.69 -15.63
C ALA A 168 2.14 17.18 -15.82
N PHE A 169 0.88 16.77 -15.90
CA PHE A 169 0.53 15.40 -16.24
C PHE A 169 0.71 15.15 -17.73
N THR A 170 1.36 14.05 -18.03
CA THR A 170 1.47 13.50 -19.38
C THR A 170 0.27 12.61 -19.72
N LEU A 171 0.13 12.21 -20.99
CA LEU A 171 -0.94 11.30 -21.40
C LEU A 171 -0.90 9.94 -20.65
N PRO A 172 0.25 9.28 -20.45
CA PRO A 172 0.36 8.10 -19.62
C PRO A 172 -0.12 8.30 -18.17
N ASP A 173 0.11 9.47 -17.55
CA ASP A 173 -0.34 9.77 -16.19
C ASP A 173 -1.87 9.82 -16.11
N TRP A 174 -2.53 10.43 -17.07
CA TRP A 174 -3.99 10.44 -17.17
C TRP A 174 -4.56 9.05 -17.36
N LEU A 175 -3.95 8.23 -18.25
CA LEU A 175 -4.36 6.84 -18.47
C LEU A 175 -4.15 6.00 -17.18
N GLY A 176 -3.02 6.15 -16.52
CA GLY A 176 -2.73 5.50 -15.24
C GLY A 176 -3.76 5.84 -14.17
N THR A 177 -4.09 7.14 -14.07
CA THR A 177 -5.14 7.65 -13.17
C THR A 177 -6.49 6.98 -13.44
N LEU A 178 -6.94 6.95 -14.68
CA LEU A 178 -8.22 6.33 -15.09
C LEU A 178 -8.25 4.84 -14.77
N LEU A 179 -7.14 4.12 -14.98
CA LEU A 179 -7.04 2.70 -14.67
C LEU A 179 -7.12 2.43 -13.16
N ILE A 180 -6.48 3.24 -12.32
CA ILE A 180 -6.58 3.10 -10.85
C ILE A 180 -8.01 3.40 -10.39
N VAL A 181 -8.62 4.48 -10.86
CA VAL A 181 -10.01 4.79 -10.52
C VAL A 181 -10.96 3.65 -10.95
N SER A 182 -10.75 3.08 -12.15
CA SER A 182 -11.54 1.95 -12.62
C SER A 182 -11.39 0.71 -11.72
N SER A 183 -10.20 0.46 -11.15
CA SER A 183 -9.99 -0.65 -10.21
C SER A 183 -10.83 -0.50 -8.94
N VAL A 184 -10.96 0.73 -8.41
CA VAL A 184 -11.79 1.04 -7.25
C VAL A 184 -13.28 0.79 -7.56
N VAL A 185 -13.73 1.21 -8.75
CA VAL A 185 -15.11 0.95 -9.22
C VAL A 185 -15.38 -0.55 -9.35
N LEU A 186 -14.47 -1.32 -9.95
CA LEU A 186 -14.60 -2.77 -10.11
C LEU A 186 -14.73 -3.50 -8.76
N ILE A 187 -13.93 -3.11 -7.75
CA ILE A 187 -14.03 -3.65 -6.38
C ILE A 187 -15.37 -3.29 -5.74
N SER A 188 -15.85 -2.08 -5.93
CA SER A 188 -17.16 -1.65 -5.43
C SER A 188 -18.30 -2.49 -6.05
N MET A 189 -18.22 -2.79 -7.34
CA MET A 189 -19.19 -3.63 -8.03
C MET A 189 -19.18 -5.09 -7.53
N ASP A 190 -18.00 -5.68 -7.28
CA ASP A 190 -17.89 -7.02 -6.66
C ASP A 190 -18.58 -7.06 -5.30
N SER A 191 -18.40 -6.03 -4.48
CA SER A 191 -19.03 -5.94 -3.17
C SER A 191 -20.55 -5.93 -3.24
N ARG A 192 -21.12 -5.12 -4.14
CA ARG A 192 -22.58 -5.01 -4.33
C ARG A 192 -23.21 -6.32 -4.83
N ARG A 193 -22.52 -7.05 -5.73
CA ARG A 193 -23.00 -8.36 -6.22
C ARG A 193 -23.05 -9.40 -5.12
N ARG A 194 -22.03 -9.47 -4.26
CA ARG A 194 -22.00 -10.43 -3.14
C ARG A 194 -23.10 -10.16 -2.13
N VAL A 195 -23.39 -8.89 -1.81
CA VAL A 195 -24.51 -8.54 -0.93
C VAL A 195 -25.84 -8.96 -1.52
N LYS A 196 -26.07 -8.74 -2.83
CA LYS A 196 -27.31 -9.18 -3.50
C LYS A 196 -27.46 -10.69 -3.61
N ALA A 197 -26.38 -11.45 -3.63
CA ALA A 197 -26.40 -12.92 -3.71
C ALA A 197 -26.62 -13.57 -2.34
N SER A 198 -26.46 -12.82 -1.23
CA SER A 198 -26.66 -13.28 0.14
C SER A 198 -27.98 -12.84 0.76
N ALA A 199 -28.77 -12.01 0.07
CA ALA A 199 -30.11 -11.57 0.41
C ALA A 199 -31.17 -12.36 -0.35
#